data_6254319c7503190edde5ae55e383ab7e
#
_entry.id   6254319c7503190edde5ae55e383ab7e
#
_cell.length_a   1.000
_cell.length_b   1.000
_cell.length_c   1.000
_cell.angle_alpha   90.00
_cell.angle_beta   90.00
_cell.angle_gamma   90.00
#
_symmetry.space_group_name_H-M   'P 1'
#
loop_
_entity.id
_entity.type
_entity.pdbx_description
1 polymer ?
#
loop_
_entity_poly.entity_id
_entity_poly.type
_entity_poly.pdbx_seq_one_letter_code
_entity_poly.pdbx_strand_id
1 'polypeptide(L)'
;MVSMRIYDTQIKVKVTFLIYIIPLWVGVTWLGSYWHPGRGFWPGVLVGFVAVILLLIAEIGHPIAHIFSARYAGAPMDEIQISAGAGMPRTLYWKNEVSPDAHRMRAIGGPLFNLLGLLLSLVIHAAVPGNSIAWELAAWSAVGHGLLLIMSLAPVPMVDGGTLLKWTLVARGKAVTEADEIVRRVDWVMGIVAGIVGVVLIALQIWIPGVILLGIGVVVIGIALGKIR
;
A
#
# COMPACT_ATOMS: atom_id res chain seq x y z
N MET A 1 21.83 5.33 -6.73
CA MET A 1 21.20 4.30 -5.90
C MET A 1 21.85 4.39 -4.52
N VAL A 2 21.05 4.60 -3.48
CA VAL A 2 21.50 4.58 -2.08
C VAL A 2 21.12 3.22 -1.51
N SER A 3 22.04 2.59 -0.76
CA SER A 3 21.76 1.34 -0.07
C SER A 3 22.06 1.48 1.41
N MET A 4 21.16 0.95 2.24
CA MET A 4 21.33 0.82 3.68
C MET A 4 20.97 -0.60 4.11
N ARG A 5 21.28 -0.98 5.34
CA ARG A 5 20.95 -2.29 5.87
C ARG A 5 20.24 -2.15 7.22
N ILE A 6 19.14 -2.89 7.38
CA ILE A 6 18.47 -3.07 8.66
C ILE A 6 18.53 -4.57 8.99
N TYR A 7 19.23 -4.94 10.03
CA TYR A 7 19.62 -6.33 10.31
C TYR A 7 20.31 -6.97 9.09
N ASP A 8 19.78 -8.08 8.60
CA ASP A 8 20.28 -8.81 7.44
C ASP A 8 19.66 -8.34 6.12
N THR A 9 18.63 -7.48 6.17
CA THR A 9 17.88 -7.01 5.00
C THR A 9 18.54 -5.80 4.37
N GLN A 10 18.82 -5.88 3.07
CA GLN A 10 19.35 -4.77 2.28
C GLN A 10 18.20 -3.89 1.76
N ILE A 11 18.24 -2.58 2.01
CA ILE A 11 17.28 -1.62 1.48
C ILE A 11 17.97 -0.82 0.37
N LYS A 12 17.42 -0.89 -0.83
CA LYS A 12 17.91 -0.19 -2.03
C LYS A 12 16.92 0.87 -2.45
N VAL A 13 17.33 2.14 -2.40
CA VAL A 13 16.53 3.28 -2.84
C VAL A 13 17.07 3.79 -4.17
N LYS A 14 16.24 3.77 -5.22
CA LYS A 14 16.58 4.34 -6.52
C LYS A 14 16.28 5.83 -6.54
N VAL A 15 17.12 6.60 -7.25
CA VAL A 15 16.94 8.07 -7.40
C VAL A 15 15.58 8.42 -8.02
N THR A 16 15.02 7.52 -8.84
CA THR A 16 13.69 7.69 -9.44
C THR A 16 12.58 7.88 -8.39
N PHE A 17 12.78 7.43 -7.15
CA PHE A 17 11.84 7.67 -6.05
C PHE A 17 11.63 9.17 -5.78
N LEU A 18 12.65 10.01 -5.95
CA LEU A 18 12.54 11.46 -5.80
C LEU A 18 11.61 12.09 -6.84
N ILE A 19 11.52 11.52 -8.05
CA ILE A 19 10.64 11.99 -9.12
C ILE A 19 9.17 11.84 -8.73
N TYR A 20 8.85 10.83 -7.92
CA TYR A 20 7.51 10.58 -7.41
C TYR A 20 7.10 11.57 -6.29
N ILE A 21 8.04 11.98 -5.45
CA ILE A 21 7.75 12.85 -4.28
C ILE A 21 7.25 14.23 -4.72
N ILE A 22 7.82 14.80 -5.78
CA ILE A 22 7.49 16.16 -6.22
C ILE A 22 6.01 16.26 -6.68
N PRO A 23 5.52 15.45 -7.63
CA PRO A 23 4.10 15.48 -8.00
C PRO A 23 3.17 15.16 -6.85
N LEU A 24 3.56 14.23 -5.95
CA LEU A 24 2.78 13.94 -4.75
C LEU A 24 2.64 15.18 -3.86
N TRP A 25 3.74 15.91 -3.62
CA TRP A 25 3.74 17.12 -2.83
C TRP A 25 2.89 18.23 -3.46
N VAL A 26 3.02 18.44 -4.75
CA VAL A 26 2.20 19.41 -5.49
C VAL A 26 0.72 19.04 -5.38
N GLY A 27 0.36 17.78 -5.58
CA GLY A 27 -1.03 17.30 -5.49
C GLY A 27 -1.62 17.45 -4.10
N VAL A 28 -0.89 17.05 -3.06
CA VAL A 28 -1.33 17.18 -1.66
C VAL A 28 -1.46 18.66 -1.26
N THR A 29 -0.52 19.49 -1.65
CA THR A 29 -0.57 20.95 -1.40
C THR A 29 -1.79 21.58 -2.08
N TRP A 30 -2.04 21.21 -3.34
CA TRP A 30 -3.19 21.71 -4.09
C TRP A 30 -4.52 21.29 -3.45
N LEU A 31 -4.68 20.01 -3.07
CA LEU A 31 -5.88 19.52 -2.38
C LEU A 31 -6.07 20.20 -1.01
N GLY A 32 -5.01 20.34 -0.23
CA GLY A 32 -5.06 21.03 1.05
C GLY A 32 -5.45 22.50 0.92
N SER A 33 -4.98 23.19 -0.12
CA SER A 33 -5.36 24.57 -0.43
C SER A 33 -6.83 24.68 -0.89
N TYR A 34 -7.32 23.67 -1.60
CA TYR A 34 -8.73 23.60 -2.00
C TYR A 34 -9.66 23.43 -0.78
N TRP A 35 -9.28 22.61 0.19
CA TRP A 35 -10.07 22.41 1.41
C TRP A 35 -9.95 23.55 2.42
N HIS A 36 -8.85 24.33 2.36
CA HIS A 36 -8.58 25.46 3.23
C HIS A 36 -8.21 26.72 2.45
N PRO A 37 -9.18 27.32 1.70
CA PRO A 37 -8.88 28.43 0.77
C PRO A 37 -8.39 29.69 1.47
N GLY A 38 -8.63 29.86 2.78
CA GLY A 38 -8.12 30.96 3.58
C GLY A 38 -6.66 30.81 4.05
N ARG A 39 -6.04 29.66 3.81
CA ARG A 39 -4.65 29.41 4.15
C ARG A 39 -3.73 30.05 3.10
N GLY A 40 -2.91 31.02 3.48
CA GLY A 40 -1.94 31.61 2.56
C GLY A 40 -1.05 30.58 1.86
N PHE A 41 -0.47 30.94 0.72
CA PHE A 41 0.32 30.05 -0.13
C PHE A 41 1.42 29.30 0.63
N TRP A 42 2.33 30.02 1.31
CA TRP A 42 3.46 29.38 2.01
C TRP A 42 3.07 28.44 3.15
N PRO A 43 2.11 28.79 4.03
CA PRO A 43 1.59 27.85 5.00
C PRO A 43 0.99 26.59 4.34
N GLY A 44 0.29 26.73 3.21
CA GLY A 44 -0.24 25.60 2.43
C GLY A 44 0.88 24.66 1.93
N VAL A 45 1.94 25.22 1.36
CA VAL A 45 3.12 24.48 0.89
C VAL A 45 3.79 23.70 2.02
N LEU A 46 3.95 24.31 3.21
CA LEU A 46 4.56 23.65 4.37
C LEU A 46 3.69 22.52 4.94
N VAL A 47 2.39 22.74 5.06
CA VAL A 47 1.46 21.69 5.52
C VAL A 47 1.43 20.53 4.53
N GLY A 48 1.39 20.81 3.23
CA GLY A 48 1.49 19.79 2.18
C GLY A 48 2.80 19.00 2.24
N PHE A 49 3.91 19.66 2.55
CA PHE A 49 5.20 18.98 2.75
C PHE A 49 5.18 18.01 3.93
N VAL A 50 4.66 18.44 5.09
CA VAL A 50 4.53 17.56 6.25
C VAL A 50 3.56 16.41 5.98
N ALA A 51 2.45 16.68 5.30
CA ALA A 51 1.50 15.65 4.91
C ALA A 51 2.16 14.58 4.01
N VAL A 52 2.99 14.98 3.04
CA VAL A 52 3.75 14.02 2.22
C VAL A 52 4.71 13.20 3.06
N ILE A 53 5.39 13.78 4.05
CA ILE A 53 6.23 12.99 4.96
C ILE A 53 5.40 11.91 5.68
N LEU A 54 4.20 12.23 6.14
CA LEU A 54 3.32 11.24 6.80
C LEU A 54 2.88 10.15 5.83
N LEU A 55 2.56 10.48 4.58
CA LEU A 55 2.25 9.50 3.53
C LEU A 55 3.45 8.59 3.25
N LEU A 56 4.66 9.16 3.16
CA LEU A 56 5.89 8.38 2.98
C LEU A 56 6.22 7.49 4.18
N ILE A 57 5.90 7.92 5.41
CA ILE A 57 6.01 7.07 6.60
C ILE A 57 5.09 5.85 6.46
N ALA A 58 3.86 6.03 6.00
CA ALA A 58 2.95 4.91 5.77
C ALA A 58 3.48 3.96 4.68
N GLU A 59 3.99 4.51 3.58
CA GLU A 59 4.48 3.75 2.42
C GLU A 59 5.80 3.01 2.72
N ILE A 60 6.79 3.68 3.31
CA ILE A 60 8.11 3.10 3.60
C ILE A 60 8.08 2.24 4.87
N GLY A 61 7.29 2.63 5.87
CA GLY A 61 7.13 1.87 7.11
C GLY A 61 6.50 0.49 6.88
N HIS A 62 5.61 0.37 5.90
CA HIS A 62 4.98 -0.90 5.53
C HIS A 62 6.01 -2.00 5.19
N PRO A 63 6.90 -1.86 4.19
CA PRO A 63 7.91 -2.87 3.89
C PRO A 63 8.95 -3.03 5.02
N ILE A 64 9.25 -1.99 5.78
CA ILE A 64 10.12 -2.11 6.95
C ILE A 64 9.47 -3.01 8.02
N ALA A 65 8.17 -2.90 8.23
CA ALA A 65 7.46 -3.77 9.17
C ALA A 65 7.51 -5.25 8.77
N HIS A 66 7.57 -5.56 7.47
CA HIS A 66 7.80 -6.92 6.99
C HIS A 66 9.17 -7.47 7.41
N ILE A 67 10.21 -6.64 7.60
CA ILE A 67 11.52 -7.11 8.11
C ILE A 67 11.32 -7.73 9.49
N PHE A 68 10.58 -7.06 10.37
CA PHE A 68 10.35 -7.52 11.75
C PHE A 68 9.49 -8.79 11.80
N SER A 69 8.39 -8.84 11.05
CA SER A 69 7.52 -10.01 11.01
C SER A 69 8.20 -11.23 10.37
N ALA A 70 8.99 -11.03 9.31
CA ALA A 70 9.78 -12.09 8.67
C ALA A 70 10.86 -12.63 9.61
N ARG A 71 11.53 -11.75 10.36
CA ARG A 71 12.52 -12.14 11.35
C ARG A 71 11.89 -12.90 12.52
N TYR A 72 10.74 -12.42 13.01
CA TYR A 72 9.98 -13.12 14.05
C TYR A 72 9.58 -14.55 13.62
N ALA A 73 9.25 -14.74 12.35
CA ALA A 73 8.93 -16.04 11.77
C ALA A 73 10.16 -16.95 11.56
N GLY A 74 11.38 -16.52 11.90
CA GLY A 74 12.61 -17.26 11.61
C GLY A 74 12.93 -17.37 10.11
N ALA A 75 12.30 -16.53 9.27
CA ALA A 75 12.39 -16.58 7.82
C ALA A 75 12.67 -15.18 7.27
N PRO A 76 13.88 -14.59 7.54
CA PRO A 76 14.19 -13.20 7.30
C PRO A 76 14.04 -12.80 5.84
N MET A 77 13.79 -11.51 5.62
CA MET A 77 13.76 -10.86 4.31
C MET A 77 15.18 -10.52 3.87
N ASP A 78 15.46 -10.68 2.57
CA ASP A 78 16.79 -10.42 2.02
C ASP A 78 16.93 -8.97 1.51
N GLU A 79 15.92 -8.45 0.81
CA GLU A 79 16.04 -7.14 0.18
C GLU A 79 14.69 -6.40 0.09
N ILE A 80 14.74 -5.06 0.23
CA ILE A 80 13.67 -4.13 -0.14
C ILE A 80 14.17 -3.23 -1.26
N GLN A 81 13.39 -3.11 -2.33
CA GLN A 81 13.65 -2.17 -3.42
C GLN A 81 12.61 -1.07 -3.44
N ILE A 82 13.03 0.17 -3.24
CA ILE A 82 12.20 1.37 -3.31
C ILE A 82 12.53 2.12 -4.60
N SER A 83 11.55 2.23 -5.52
CA SER A 83 11.74 2.91 -6.81
C SER A 83 10.44 3.58 -7.25
N ALA A 84 10.53 4.72 -7.96
CA ALA A 84 9.39 5.22 -8.71
C ALA A 84 9.12 4.26 -9.87
N GLY A 85 7.88 3.92 -10.06
CA GLY A 85 7.47 3.06 -11.19
C GLY A 85 6.46 2.07 -10.75
N ALA A 86 6.03 1.21 -10.47
CA ALA A 86 4.93 0.37 -10.04
C ALA A 86 4.32 0.78 -8.67
N GLY A 87 4.73 1.92 -8.11
CA GLY A 87 4.07 2.55 -6.96
C GLY A 87 4.24 1.85 -5.62
N MET A 88 4.85 0.68 -5.55
CA MET A 88 5.03 -0.03 -4.28
C MET A 88 6.47 -0.51 -4.12
N PRO A 89 7.06 -0.40 -2.91
CA PRO A 89 8.32 -1.05 -2.59
C PRO A 89 8.22 -2.56 -2.78
N ARG A 90 9.23 -3.17 -3.41
CA ARG A 90 9.28 -4.63 -3.60
C ARG A 90 10.05 -5.27 -2.46
N THR A 91 9.45 -6.27 -1.84
CA THR A 91 10.09 -7.14 -0.84
C THR A 91 10.57 -8.43 -1.51
N LEU A 92 11.84 -8.79 -1.30
CA LEU A 92 12.46 -9.96 -1.92
C LEU A 92 12.90 -10.96 -0.86
N TYR A 93 12.56 -12.21 -1.09
CA TYR A 93 12.94 -13.37 -0.28
C TYR A 93 13.60 -14.40 -1.18
N TRP A 94 14.88 -14.68 -0.97
CA TRP A 94 15.62 -15.68 -1.78
C TRP A 94 15.40 -17.09 -1.28
N LYS A 95 15.16 -17.25 0.04
CA LYS A 95 14.80 -18.53 0.65
C LYS A 95 13.29 -18.60 0.86
N ASN A 96 12.60 -19.29 -0.04
CA ASN A 96 11.13 -19.44 -0.03
C ASN A 96 10.65 -20.85 0.37
N GLU A 97 11.57 -21.80 0.62
CA GLU A 97 11.25 -23.11 1.17
C GLU A 97 11.05 -23.03 2.68
N VAL A 98 9.96 -22.37 3.08
CA VAL A 98 9.59 -22.17 4.48
C VAL A 98 8.15 -22.63 4.71
N SER A 99 7.76 -22.83 5.96
CA SER A 99 6.41 -23.29 6.31
C SER A 99 5.32 -22.30 5.86
N PRO A 100 4.08 -22.76 5.64
CA PRO A 100 2.95 -21.88 5.36
C PRO A 100 2.76 -20.79 6.41
N ASP A 101 3.03 -21.09 7.68
CA ASP A 101 2.95 -20.12 8.78
C ASP A 101 4.00 -19.04 8.66
N ALA A 102 5.23 -19.38 8.27
CA ALA A 102 6.27 -18.40 8.04
C ALA A 102 5.90 -17.45 6.90
N HIS A 103 5.31 -17.95 5.81
CA HIS A 103 4.81 -17.10 4.72
C HIS A 103 3.69 -16.15 5.20
N ARG A 104 2.75 -16.63 6.00
CA ARG A 104 1.68 -15.79 6.58
C ARG A 104 2.25 -14.71 7.50
N MET A 105 3.19 -15.08 8.37
CA MET A 105 3.84 -14.12 9.27
C MET A 105 4.65 -13.09 8.49
N ARG A 106 5.36 -13.47 7.41
CA ARG A 106 6.03 -12.52 6.52
C ARG A 106 5.05 -11.49 5.96
N ALA A 107 3.85 -11.92 5.55
CA ALA A 107 2.87 -11.08 4.88
C ALA A 107 2.07 -10.16 5.82
N ILE A 108 1.96 -10.46 7.13
CA ILE A 108 1.11 -9.67 8.05
C ILE A 108 1.78 -8.37 8.51
N GLY A 109 3.10 -8.25 8.45
CA GLY A 109 3.86 -7.15 9.05
C GLY A 109 3.45 -5.78 8.53
N GLY A 110 3.42 -5.61 7.22
CA GLY A 110 3.02 -4.36 6.57
C GLY A 110 1.57 -3.96 6.87
N PRO A 111 0.59 -4.84 6.63
CA PRO A 111 -0.80 -4.57 6.98
C PRO A 111 -1.01 -4.19 8.45
N LEU A 112 -0.34 -4.89 9.37
CA LEU A 112 -0.43 -4.57 10.80
C LEU A 112 0.13 -3.18 11.12
N PHE A 113 1.26 -2.81 10.54
CA PHE A 113 1.82 -1.46 10.67
C PHE A 113 0.83 -0.39 10.19
N ASN A 114 0.22 -0.60 9.03
CA ASN A 114 -0.74 0.36 8.49
C ASN A 114 -2.05 0.38 9.29
N LEU A 115 -2.51 -0.74 9.84
CA LEU A 115 -3.65 -0.76 10.74
C LEU A 115 -3.39 0.06 12.02
N LEU A 116 -2.24 -0.14 12.64
CA LEU A 116 -1.86 0.61 13.85
C LEU A 116 -1.69 2.11 13.55
N GLY A 117 -1.06 2.46 12.41
CA GLY A 117 -0.93 3.84 11.96
C GLY A 117 -2.28 4.50 11.68
N LEU A 118 -3.21 3.78 11.04
CA LEU A 118 -4.58 4.24 10.80
C LEU A 118 -5.29 4.52 12.13
N LEU A 119 -5.29 3.56 13.06
CA LEU A 119 -5.95 3.72 14.35
C LEU A 119 -5.38 4.90 15.14
N LEU A 120 -4.05 5.02 15.20
CA LEU A 120 -3.39 6.16 15.85
C LEU A 120 -3.79 7.49 15.21
N SER A 121 -3.79 7.55 13.88
CA SER A 121 -4.17 8.75 13.15
C SER A 121 -5.63 9.15 13.40
N LEU A 122 -6.54 8.19 13.46
CA LEU A 122 -7.96 8.43 13.77
C LEU A 122 -8.16 8.92 15.21
N VAL A 123 -7.41 8.37 16.17
CA VAL A 123 -7.44 8.83 17.58
C VAL A 123 -6.94 10.29 17.67
N ILE A 124 -5.82 10.61 17.03
CA ILE A 124 -5.30 11.99 16.99
C ILE A 124 -6.33 12.91 16.33
N HIS A 125 -6.87 12.54 15.17
CA HIS A 125 -7.85 13.30 14.44
C HIS A 125 -9.10 13.63 15.29
N ALA A 126 -9.57 12.67 16.08
CA ALA A 126 -10.71 12.85 16.98
C ALA A 126 -10.38 13.68 18.24
N ALA A 127 -9.12 13.68 18.69
CA ALA A 127 -8.70 14.36 19.92
C ALA A 127 -8.31 15.82 19.74
N VAL A 128 -7.96 16.25 18.51
CA VAL A 128 -7.51 17.62 18.25
C VAL A 128 -8.65 18.51 17.76
N PRO A 129 -8.56 19.86 17.94
CA PRO A 129 -9.59 20.77 17.46
C PRO A 129 -9.81 20.65 15.95
N GLY A 130 -11.07 20.58 15.53
CA GLY A 130 -11.45 20.57 14.11
C GLY A 130 -10.88 21.78 13.37
N ASN A 131 -10.55 21.61 12.09
CA ASN A 131 -9.91 22.63 11.23
C ASN A 131 -8.52 23.08 11.68
N SER A 132 -7.90 22.48 12.70
CA SER A 132 -6.49 22.70 13.03
C SER A 132 -5.56 22.02 12.03
N ILE A 133 -4.32 22.49 11.95
CA ILE A 133 -3.28 21.83 11.14
C ILE A 133 -3.07 20.37 11.59
N ALA A 134 -3.09 20.12 12.90
CA ALA A 134 -2.97 18.77 13.44
C ALA A 134 -4.12 17.85 13.01
N TRP A 135 -5.34 18.38 12.96
CA TRP A 135 -6.52 17.66 12.46
C TRP A 135 -6.36 17.24 11.00
N GLU A 136 -5.92 18.16 10.15
CA GLU A 136 -5.66 17.89 8.73
C GLU A 136 -4.52 16.90 8.53
N LEU A 137 -3.40 17.07 9.23
CA LEU A 137 -2.26 16.15 9.14
C LEU A 137 -2.61 14.74 9.60
N ALA A 138 -3.42 14.61 10.66
CA ALA A 138 -3.94 13.33 11.10
C ALA A 138 -4.86 12.69 10.05
N ALA A 139 -5.69 13.49 9.35
CA ALA A 139 -6.51 13.02 8.25
C ALA A 139 -5.66 12.51 7.07
N TRP A 140 -4.62 13.23 6.66
CA TRP A 140 -3.67 12.78 5.63
C TRP A 140 -2.97 11.48 6.02
N SER A 141 -2.52 11.38 7.27
CA SER A 141 -1.93 10.14 7.80
C SER A 141 -2.92 8.97 7.77
N ALA A 142 -4.16 9.20 8.23
CA ALA A 142 -5.22 8.18 8.19
C ALA A 142 -5.52 7.72 6.76
N VAL A 143 -5.59 8.65 5.79
CA VAL A 143 -5.78 8.32 4.37
C VAL A 143 -4.61 7.46 3.86
N GLY A 144 -3.36 7.85 4.12
CA GLY A 144 -2.19 7.08 3.68
C GLY A 144 -2.18 5.66 4.23
N HIS A 145 -2.30 5.51 5.55
CA HIS A 145 -2.34 4.21 6.20
C HIS A 145 -3.57 3.38 5.80
N GLY A 146 -4.75 4.01 5.68
CA GLY A 146 -5.98 3.34 5.30
C GLY A 146 -5.95 2.81 3.87
N LEU A 147 -5.50 3.61 2.91
CA LEU A 147 -5.36 3.19 1.51
C LEU A 147 -4.37 2.02 1.38
N LEU A 148 -3.19 2.13 2.01
CA LEU A 148 -2.20 1.08 1.97
C LEU A 148 -2.68 -0.21 2.65
N LEU A 149 -3.41 -0.09 3.76
CA LEU A 149 -4.03 -1.25 4.44
C LEU A 149 -5.02 -1.97 3.50
N ILE A 150 -5.93 -1.23 2.88
CA ILE A 150 -6.93 -1.80 1.97
C ILE A 150 -6.24 -2.44 0.75
N MET A 151 -5.30 -1.72 0.13
CA MET A 151 -4.59 -2.21 -1.04
C MET A 151 -3.73 -3.44 -0.71
N SER A 152 -3.02 -3.44 0.43
CA SER A 152 -2.18 -4.56 0.83
C SER A 152 -2.97 -5.81 1.22
N LEU A 153 -4.19 -5.68 1.73
CA LEU A 153 -5.06 -6.80 2.07
C LEU A 153 -5.90 -7.31 0.88
N ALA A 154 -5.83 -6.65 -0.27
CA ALA A 154 -6.47 -7.17 -1.47
C ALA A 154 -5.96 -8.58 -1.77
N PRO A 155 -6.83 -9.58 -2.00
CA PRO A 155 -6.44 -10.96 -2.25
C PRO A 155 -5.91 -11.17 -3.68
N VAL A 156 -5.01 -10.29 -4.10
CA VAL A 156 -4.35 -10.26 -5.41
C VAL A 156 -2.99 -10.96 -5.30
N PRO A 157 -2.57 -11.78 -6.26
CA PRO A 157 -1.20 -12.30 -6.32
C PRO A 157 -0.17 -11.16 -6.19
N MET A 158 0.96 -11.41 -5.55
CA MET A 158 2.04 -10.43 -5.31
C MET A 158 1.75 -9.38 -4.24
N VAL A 159 0.56 -9.36 -3.64
CA VAL A 159 0.19 -8.48 -2.53
C VAL A 159 0.05 -9.33 -1.26
N ASP A 160 0.14 -8.70 -0.09
CA ASP A 160 0.09 -9.43 1.18
C ASP A 160 -1.19 -10.23 1.37
N GLY A 161 -2.35 -9.66 0.98
CA GLY A 161 -3.64 -10.34 1.06
C GLY A 161 -3.72 -11.60 0.21
N GLY A 162 -3.16 -11.59 -1.00
CA GLY A 162 -3.04 -12.79 -1.83
C GLY A 162 -2.11 -13.83 -1.23
N THR A 163 -0.98 -13.38 -0.65
CA THR A 163 -0.04 -14.25 0.07
C THR A 163 -0.70 -14.86 1.31
N LEU A 164 -1.41 -14.07 2.10
CA LEU A 164 -2.16 -14.55 3.27
C LEU A 164 -3.23 -15.57 2.89
N LEU A 165 -4.01 -15.30 1.84
CA LEU A 165 -5.04 -16.22 1.33
C LEU A 165 -4.41 -17.54 0.87
N LYS A 166 -3.41 -17.47 -0.03
CA LYS A 166 -2.70 -18.63 -0.54
C LYS A 166 -2.20 -19.55 0.58
N TRP A 167 -1.38 -19.02 1.48
CA TRP A 167 -0.73 -19.81 2.50
C TRP A 167 -1.69 -20.25 3.63
N THR A 168 -2.82 -19.56 3.81
CA THR A 168 -3.91 -20.04 4.67
C THR A 168 -4.60 -21.26 4.06
N LEU A 169 -4.81 -21.30 2.75
CA LEU A 169 -5.37 -22.45 2.05
C LEU A 169 -4.40 -23.64 2.11
N VAL A 170 -3.11 -23.42 1.90
CA VAL A 170 -2.08 -24.45 2.00
C VAL A 170 -1.99 -25.02 3.42
N ALA A 171 -2.02 -24.17 4.45
CA ALA A 171 -2.03 -24.60 5.84
C ALA A 171 -3.28 -25.43 6.21
N ARG A 172 -4.37 -25.28 5.44
CA ARG A 172 -5.61 -26.08 5.55
C ARG A 172 -5.59 -27.35 4.69
N GLY A 173 -4.44 -27.74 4.14
CA GLY A 173 -4.24 -28.99 3.40
C GLY A 173 -4.45 -28.90 1.90
N LYS A 174 -4.65 -27.72 1.30
CA LYS A 174 -4.70 -27.60 -0.14
C LYS A 174 -3.31 -27.66 -0.77
N ALA A 175 -3.21 -28.26 -1.97
CA ALA A 175 -1.99 -28.18 -2.75
C ALA A 175 -1.66 -26.73 -3.12
N VAL A 176 -0.37 -26.41 -3.24
CA VAL A 176 0.09 -25.05 -3.59
C VAL A 176 -0.51 -24.57 -4.92
N THR A 177 -0.57 -25.46 -5.91
CA THR A 177 -1.17 -25.18 -7.23
C THR A 177 -2.67 -24.88 -7.14
N GLU A 178 -3.41 -25.62 -6.30
CA GLU A 178 -4.84 -25.38 -6.06
C GLU A 178 -5.07 -24.04 -5.38
N ALA A 179 -4.24 -23.71 -4.38
CA ALA A 179 -4.31 -22.44 -3.69
C ALA A 179 -4.02 -21.26 -4.65
N ASP A 180 -3.03 -21.38 -5.55
CA ASP A 180 -2.72 -20.38 -6.57
C ASP A 180 -3.90 -20.18 -7.55
N GLU A 181 -4.57 -21.26 -7.95
CA GLU A 181 -5.77 -21.15 -8.79
C GLU A 181 -6.92 -20.41 -8.09
N ILE A 182 -7.13 -20.69 -6.80
CA ILE A 182 -8.18 -20.01 -6.03
C ILE A 182 -7.87 -18.51 -5.94
N VAL A 183 -6.65 -18.13 -5.57
CA VAL A 183 -6.23 -16.71 -5.52
C VAL A 183 -6.44 -16.05 -6.87
N ARG A 184 -6.03 -16.69 -7.97
CA ARG A 184 -6.23 -16.17 -9.32
C ARG A 184 -7.71 -16.01 -9.70
N ARG A 185 -8.59 -16.94 -9.28
CA ARG A 185 -10.05 -16.78 -9.52
C ARG A 185 -10.64 -15.61 -8.74
N VAL A 186 -10.22 -15.43 -7.49
CA VAL A 186 -10.63 -14.27 -6.68
C VAL A 186 -10.17 -12.96 -7.33
N ASP A 187 -8.93 -12.93 -7.80
CA ASP A 187 -8.34 -11.80 -8.51
C ASP A 187 -9.17 -11.44 -9.77
N TRP A 188 -9.54 -12.44 -10.57
CA TRP A 188 -10.44 -12.26 -11.72
C TRP A 188 -11.77 -11.61 -11.32
N VAL A 189 -12.43 -12.14 -10.30
CA VAL A 189 -13.72 -11.61 -9.84
C VAL A 189 -13.57 -10.17 -9.37
N MET A 190 -12.53 -9.86 -8.58
CA MET A 190 -12.26 -8.50 -8.12
C MET A 190 -11.98 -7.53 -9.27
N GLY A 191 -11.18 -7.94 -10.24
CA GLY A 191 -10.88 -7.13 -11.43
C GLY A 191 -12.14 -6.81 -12.24
N ILE A 192 -13.01 -7.79 -12.46
CA ILE A 192 -14.29 -7.61 -13.16
C ILE A 192 -15.20 -6.67 -12.37
N VAL A 193 -15.37 -6.90 -11.06
CA VAL A 193 -16.21 -6.05 -10.21
C VAL A 193 -15.70 -4.62 -10.20
N ALA A 194 -14.40 -4.39 -10.01
CA ALA A 194 -13.81 -3.06 -10.05
C ALA A 194 -14.03 -2.39 -11.41
N GLY A 195 -13.87 -3.12 -12.51
CA GLY A 195 -14.11 -2.63 -13.86
C GLY A 195 -15.58 -2.22 -14.07
N ILE A 196 -16.52 -3.07 -13.68
CA ILE A 196 -17.98 -2.78 -13.80
C ILE A 196 -18.33 -1.55 -12.96
N VAL A 197 -17.92 -1.50 -11.70
CA VAL A 197 -18.17 -0.35 -10.82
C VAL A 197 -17.56 0.92 -11.40
N GLY A 198 -16.34 0.82 -11.94
CA GLY A 198 -15.68 1.94 -12.63
C GLY A 198 -16.50 2.49 -13.79
N VAL A 199 -17.00 1.61 -14.67
CA VAL A 199 -17.88 2.00 -15.79
C VAL A 199 -19.17 2.63 -15.29
N VAL A 200 -19.82 2.06 -14.28
CA VAL A 200 -21.05 2.61 -13.70
C VAL A 200 -20.82 4.01 -13.13
N LEU A 201 -19.73 4.22 -12.39
CA LEU A 201 -19.41 5.55 -11.85
C LEU A 201 -19.15 6.58 -12.94
N ILE A 202 -18.47 6.20 -14.03
CA ILE A 202 -18.29 7.08 -15.18
C ILE A 202 -19.63 7.45 -15.81
N ALA A 203 -20.54 6.48 -16.00
CA ALA A 203 -21.87 6.71 -16.53
C ALA A 203 -22.72 7.63 -15.62
N LEU A 204 -22.50 7.58 -14.31
CA LEU A 204 -23.11 8.47 -13.32
C LEU A 204 -22.38 9.83 -13.18
N GLN A 205 -21.47 10.18 -14.10
CA GLN A 205 -20.70 11.44 -14.09
C GLN A 205 -19.71 11.58 -12.91
N ILE A 206 -19.41 10.49 -12.21
CA ILE A 206 -18.42 10.43 -11.13
C ILE A 206 -17.08 9.99 -11.72
N TRP A 207 -16.48 10.87 -12.53
CA TRP A 207 -15.38 10.53 -13.43
C TRP A 207 -14.12 10.06 -12.71
N ILE A 208 -13.64 10.79 -11.68
CA ILE A 208 -12.35 10.49 -11.06
C ILE A 208 -12.33 9.11 -10.40
N PRO A 209 -13.24 8.78 -9.45
CA PRO A 209 -13.31 7.43 -8.89
C PRO A 209 -13.57 6.35 -9.95
N GLY A 210 -14.40 6.66 -10.95
CA GLY A 210 -14.74 5.72 -12.03
C GLY A 210 -13.53 5.34 -12.86
N VAL A 211 -12.72 6.31 -13.30
CA VAL A 211 -11.48 6.05 -14.06
C VAL A 211 -10.45 5.31 -13.22
N ILE A 212 -10.31 5.66 -11.95
CA ILE A 212 -9.39 4.97 -11.03
C ILE A 212 -9.79 3.49 -10.87
N LEU A 213 -11.07 3.20 -10.59
CA LEU A 213 -11.53 1.82 -10.41
C LEU A 213 -11.46 1.01 -11.71
N LEU A 214 -11.77 1.62 -12.85
CA LEU A 214 -11.60 0.98 -14.16
C LEU A 214 -10.13 0.61 -14.39
N GLY A 215 -9.20 1.53 -14.12
CA GLY A 215 -7.77 1.29 -14.20
C GLY A 215 -7.30 0.16 -13.27
N ILE A 216 -7.76 0.16 -12.02
CA ILE A 216 -7.50 -0.93 -11.06
C ILE A 216 -8.02 -2.26 -11.63
N GLY A 217 -9.24 -2.31 -12.14
CA GLY A 217 -9.82 -3.50 -12.74
C GLY A 217 -8.98 -4.06 -13.88
N VAL A 218 -8.50 -3.20 -14.78
CA VAL A 218 -7.62 -3.59 -15.89
C VAL A 218 -6.29 -4.16 -15.40
N VAL A 219 -5.66 -3.51 -14.41
CA VAL A 219 -4.39 -3.97 -13.82
C VAL A 219 -4.57 -5.32 -13.14
N VAL A 220 -5.59 -5.49 -12.31
CA VAL A 220 -5.91 -6.73 -11.59
C VAL A 220 -6.18 -7.88 -12.57
N ILE A 221 -6.97 -7.65 -13.62
CA ILE A 221 -7.16 -8.63 -14.70
C ILE A 221 -5.84 -8.95 -15.41
N GLY A 222 -4.99 -7.96 -15.66
CA GLY A 222 -3.67 -8.15 -16.26
C GLY A 222 -2.76 -9.05 -15.41
N ILE A 223 -2.82 -8.91 -14.08
CA ILE A 223 -2.12 -9.79 -13.12
C ILE A 223 -2.69 -11.21 -13.19
N ALA A 224 -4.02 -11.37 -13.15
CA ALA A 224 -4.68 -12.67 -13.23
C ALA A 224 -4.37 -13.42 -14.53
N LEU A 225 -4.16 -12.69 -15.63
CA LEU A 225 -3.70 -13.23 -16.92
C LEU A 225 -2.20 -13.53 -16.99
N GLY A 226 -1.43 -13.16 -15.97
CA GLY A 226 0.03 -13.29 -15.97
C GLY A 226 0.77 -12.34 -16.92
N LYS A 227 0.08 -11.30 -17.43
CA LYS A 227 0.66 -10.28 -18.33
C LYS A 227 1.38 -9.16 -17.56
N ILE A 228 1.03 -8.98 -16.29
CA ILE A 228 1.66 -8.03 -15.36
C ILE A 228 2.30 -8.87 -14.25
N ARG A 229 3.60 -8.62 -13.99
CA ARG A 229 4.40 -9.30 -12.96
C ARG A 229 5.16 -8.30 -12.09
#